data_18ce2c0d186c92431d76be259338cbfb
#
_entry.id   18ce2c0d186c92431d76be259338cbfb
#
_cell.length_a   1.000
_cell.length_b   1.000
_cell.length_c   1.000
_cell.angle_alpha   90.00
_cell.angle_beta   90.00
_cell.angle_gamma   90.00
#
_symmetry.space_group_name_H-M   'P 1'
#
loop_
_entity.id
_entity.type
_entity.pdbx_description
1 polymer ?
#
loop_
_entity_poly.entity_id
_entity_poly.type
_entity_poly.pdbx_seq_one_letter_code
_entity_poly.pdbx_strand_id
1 'polypeptide(L)'
;MASIKDVARQAGVAISTVSKVLNGYEGVSESTKDKVNAAIEALNYTPNAVAAALSSKQFGRVALLLKLEETVGCVDEINLQYLSGAIHRAKELKLDVVTLFFSMVADMGLDELTSYLKAQSVEGIIAYGMNEEDEFLRELIASGAFKIVLVDAPYHDRNTSSVWIDQKNAQYEIAKKTILGNESCTKVLYIAGDKKSFVTGERIAGMKKLAEELALELTIEYGDFSEKKAREL
;
A
#
# COMPACT_ATOMS: atom_id res chain seq x y z
N MET A 1 -12.75 -7.95 33.25
CA MET A 1 -13.25 -7.37 31.99
C MET A 1 -14.45 -8.19 31.56
N ALA A 2 -15.61 -7.55 31.29
CA ALA A 2 -16.79 -8.28 30.86
C ALA A 2 -16.57 -8.95 29.49
N SER A 3 -17.17 -10.10 29.27
CA SER A 3 -17.11 -10.86 28.02
C SER A 3 -18.43 -10.84 27.27
N ILE A 4 -18.43 -11.18 25.97
CA ILE A 4 -19.67 -11.32 25.18
C ILE A 4 -20.64 -12.34 25.80
N LYS A 5 -20.15 -13.34 26.56
CA LYS A 5 -20.96 -14.30 27.29
C LYS A 5 -21.70 -13.65 28.45
N ASP A 6 -21.07 -12.69 29.10
CA ASP A 6 -21.71 -11.95 30.22
C ASP A 6 -22.80 -11.02 29.71
N VAL A 7 -22.58 -10.35 28.57
CA VAL A 7 -23.60 -9.54 27.88
C VAL A 7 -24.81 -10.43 27.49
N ALA A 8 -24.54 -11.58 26.87
CA ALA A 8 -25.60 -12.53 26.47
C ALA A 8 -26.45 -12.99 27.67
N ARG A 9 -25.76 -13.30 28.77
CA ARG A 9 -26.42 -13.72 30.03
C ARG A 9 -27.28 -12.60 30.60
N GLN A 10 -26.76 -11.37 30.63
CA GLN A 10 -27.50 -10.22 31.19
C GLN A 10 -28.66 -9.78 30.29
N ALA A 11 -28.51 -9.83 28.99
CA ALA A 11 -29.58 -9.52 28.03
C ALA A 11 -30.61 -10.64 27.87
N GLY A 12 -30.34 -11.84 28.40
CA GLY A 12 -31.22 -13.01 28.28
C GLY A 12 -31.34 -13.55 26.85
N VAL A 13 -30.23 -13.46 26.04
CA VAL A 13 -30.21 -13.88 24.66
C VAL A 13 -29.03 -14.79 24.38
N ALA A 14 -29.02 -15.45 23.20
CA ALA A 14 -27.88 -16.24 22.77
C ALA A 14 -26.69 -15.35 22.43
N ILE A 15 -25.45 -15.86 22.56
CA ILE A 15 -24.21 -15.17 22.17
C ILE A 15 -24.26 -14.75 20.68
N SER A 16 -24.82 -15.60 19.82
CA SER A 16 -25.01 -15.31 18.40
C SER A 16 -25.93 -14.10 18.15
N THR A 17 -26.93 -13.88 19.04
CA THR A 17 -27.84 -12.72 18.98
C THR A 17 -27.08 -11.45 19.37
N VAL A 18 -26.27 -11.47 20.42
CA VAL A 18 -25.39 -10.34 20.79
C VAL A 18 -24.46 -10.01 19.64
N SER A 19 -23.82 -11.01 19.03
CA SER A 19 -22.94 -10.81 17.88
C SER A 19 -23.67 -10.17 16.69
N LYS A 20 -24.91 -10.59 16.39
CA LYS A 20 -25.73 -9.97 15.33
C LYS A 20 -26.03 -8.50 15.61
N VAL A 21 -26.37 -8.16 16.86
CA VAL A 21 -26.64 -6.76 17.25
C VAL A 21 -25.38 -5.91 17.11
N LEU A 22 -24.23 -6.38 17.62
CA LEU A 22 -22.96 -5.68 17.55
C LEU A 22 -22.49 -5.42 16.11
N ASN A 23 -22.79 -6.35 15.19
CA ASN A 23 -22.40 -6.26 13.79
C ASN A 23 -23.49 -5.64 12.89
N GLY A 24 -24.60 -5.15 13.45
CA GLY A 24 -25.64 -4.48 12.69
C GLY A 24 -26.41 -5.37 11.71
N TYR A 25 -26.46 -6.69 11.94
CA TYR A 25 -27.20 -7.60 11.07
C TYR A 25 -28.70 -7.37 11.13
N GLU A 26 -29.35 -7.43 9.97
CA GLU A 26 -30.82 -7.44 9.87
C GLU A 26 -31.42 -8.73 10.48
N GLY A 27 -32.71 -8.64 10.93
CA GLY A 27 -33.43 -9.78 11.46
C GLY A 27 -33.39 -9.92 13.00
N VAL A 28 -32.89 -8.91 13.71
CA VAL A 28 -33.04 -8.81 15.18
C VAL A 28 -34.09 -7.74 15.49
N SER A 29 -35.08 -8.08 16.31
CA SER A 29 -36.15 -7.12 16.73
C SER A 29 -35.56 -5.94 17.51
N GLU A 30 -36.15 -4.76 17.37
CA GLU A 30 -35.73 -3.56 18.11
C GLU A 30 -35.71 -3.81 19.64
N SER A 31 -36.74 -4.48 20.19
CA SER A 31 -36.77 -4.81 21.63
C SER A 31 -35.58 -5.71 22.05
N THR A 32 -35.09 -6.55 21.17
CA THR A 32 -33.90 -7.38 21.45
C THR A 32 -32.62 -6.54 21.36
N LYS A 33 -32.52 -5.63 20.38
CA LYS A 33 -31.40 -4.69 20.28
C LYS A 33 -31.29 -3.82 21.52
N ASP A 34 -32.41 -3.30 22.02
CA ASP A 34 -32.45 -2.47 23.24
C ASP A 34 -31.96 -3.23 24.47
N LYS A 35 -32.37 -4.49 24.65
CA LYS A 35 -31.92 -5.34 25.77
C LYS A 35 -30.39 -5.59 25.69
N VAL A 36 -29.88 -5.84 24.50
CA VAL A 36 -28.44 -6.07 24.31
C VAL A 36 -27.64 -4.79 24.56
N ASN A 37 -28.11 -3.65 24.05
CA ASN A 37 -27.45 -2.36 24.25
C ASN A 37 -27.43 -1.96 25.73
N ALA A 38 -28.54 -2.13 26.43
CA ALA A 38 -28.61 -1.88 27.88
C ALA A 38 -27.65 -2.78 28.68
N ALA A 39 -27.50 -4.05 28.27
CA ALA A 39 -26.55 -4.96 28.91
C ALA A 39 -25.08 -4.57 28.61
N ILE A 40 -24.77 -4.09 27.42
CA ILE A 40 -23.43 -3.56 27.01
C ILE A 40 -23.08 -2.38 27.91
N GLU A 41 -23.98 -1.40 28.04
CA GLU A 41 -23.79 -0.21 28.89
C GLU A 41 -23.59 -0.59 30.35
N ALA A 42 -24.50 -1.42 30.91
CA ALA A 42 -24.45 -1.82 32.31
C ALA A 42 -23.16 -2.57 32.69
N LEU A 43 -22.60 -3.34 31.76
CA LEU A 43 -21.35 -4.09 31.96
C LEU A 43 -20.08 -3.32 31.53
N ASN A 44 -20.26 -2.10 31.02
CA ASN A 44 -19.18 -1.35 30.38
C ASN A 44 -18.35 -2.26 29.41
N TYR A 45 -19.11 -3.06 28.62
CA TYR A 45 -18.52 -4.03 27.72
C TYR A 45 -18.04 -3.33 26.46
N THR A 46 -16.73 -3.42 26.19
CA THR A 46 -16.15 -2.99 24.92
C THR A 46 -15.91 -4.22 24.06
N PRO A 47 -16.49 -4.30 22.84
CA PRO A 47 -16.23 -5.40 21.93
C PRO A 47 -14.73 -5.55 21.68
N ASN A 48 -14.20 -6.75 21.82
CA ASN A 48 -12.83 -7.03 21.46
C ASN A 48 -12.74 -7.04 19.92
N ALA A 49 -12.14 -6.00 19.35
CA ALA A 49 -11.99 -5.85 17.90
C ALA A 49 -11.27 -7.05 17.25
N VAL A 50 -10.34 -7.68 17.97
CA VAL A 50 -9.63 -8.88 17.50
C VAL A 50 -10.58 -10.09 17.46
N ALA A 51 -11.42 -10.28 18.51
CA ALA A 51 -12.40 -11.35 18.53
C ALA A 51 -13.55 -11.11 17.52
N ALA A 52 -13.94 -9.85 17.32
CA ALA A 52 -14.92 -9.46 16.30
C ALA A 52 -14.39 -9.71 14.89
N ALA A 53 -13.15 -9.35 14.60
CA ALA A 53 -12.47 -9.62 13.31
C ALA A 53 -12.35 -11.13 13.03
N LEU A 54 -12.03 -11.94 14.05
CA LEU A 54 -12.00 -13.41 13.95
C LEU A 54 -13.38 -14.05 13.72
N SER A 55 -14.46 -13.41 14.18
CA SER A 55 -15.83 -13.92 14.03
C SER A 55 -16.55 -13.39 12.78
N SER A 56 -16.14 -12.23 12.27
CA SER A 56 -16.69 -11.63 11.05
C SER A 56 -15.98 -12.17 9.83
N LYS A 57 -16.55 -13.20 9.19
CA LYS A 57 -16.14 -13.65 7.84
C LYS A 57 -16.40 -12.60 6.72
N GLN A 58 -16.63 -11.33 7.07
CA GLN A 58 -17.26 -10.39 6.14
C GLN A 58 -16.36 -9.31 5.57
N PHE A 59 -15.14 -9.15 6.05
CA PHE A 59 -14.27 -8.11 5.48
C PHE A 59 -12.87 -8.67 5.24
N GLY A 60 -12.46 -8.66 3.98
CA GLY A 60 -11.09 -8.95 3.61
C GLY A 60 -10.13 -7.97 4.30
N ARG A 61 -8.97 -8.43 4.67
CA ARG A 61 -7.88 -7.59 5.19
C ARG A 61 -6.84 -7.40 4.12
N VAL A 62 -6.41 -6.15 3.94
CA VAL A 62 -5.37 -5.77 2.98
C VAL A 62 -4.15 -5.29 3.72
N ALA A 63 -2.99 -5.80 3.36
CA ALA A 63 -1.71 -5.28 3.84
C ALA A 63 -1.22 -4.16 2.91
N LEU A 64 -0.83 -3.04 3.48
CA LEU A 64 -0.08 -2.00 2.80
C LEU A 64 1.40 -2.21 3.14
N LEU A 65 2.18 -2.66 2.18
CA LEU A 65 3.62 -2.91 2.34
C LEU A 65 4.37 -1.72 1.78
N LEU A 66 5.02 -0.97 2.67
CA LEU A 66 5.70 0.29 2.37
C LEU A 66 7.21 0.09 2.46
N LYS A 67 7.92 0.40 1.39
CA LYS A 67 9.37 0.54 1.42
C LYS A 67 9.69 2.02 1.57
N LEU A 68 10.09 2.42 2.77
CA LEU A 68 10.59 3.77 3.06
C LEU A 68 12.11 3.73 3.02
N GLU A 69 12.71 4.66 2.29
CA GLU A 69 14.17 4.83 2.31
C GLU A 69 14.55 5.84 3.39
N GLU A 70 15.55 5.52 4.20
CA GLU A 70 15.95 6.31 5.37
C GLU A 70 16.48 7.72 5.02
N THR A 71 16.71 8.01 3.75
CA THR A 71 17.44 9.22 3.32
C THR A 71 16.63 10.25 2.53
N VAL A 72 15.35 10.03 2.23
CA VAL A 72 14.65 10.87 1.21
C VAL A 72 13.35 11.45 1.71
N GLY A 73 13.38 12.71 2.16
CA GLY A 73 12.22 13.43 2.65
C GLY A 73 11.11 13.73 1.61
N CYS A 74 11.44 13.82 0.30
CA CYS A 74 10.45 14.17 -0.73
C CYS A 74 9.61 12.97 -1.21
N VAL A 75 10.15 11.76 -1.19
CA VAL A 75 9.43 10.53 -1.58
C VAL A 75 8.39 10.17 -0.53
N ASP A 76 8.65 10.51 0.73
CA ASP A 76 7.74 10.24 1.83
C ASP A 76 6.40 10.97 1.68
N GLU A 77 6.38 12.19 1.12
CA GLU A 77 5.12 12.93 0.91
C GLU A 77 4.22 12.26 -0.12
N ILE A 78 4.77 11.76 -1.23
CA ILE A 78 4.01 11.03 -2.26
C ILE A 78 3.49 9.70 -1.68
N ASN A 79 4.34 8.97 -0.97
CA ASN A 79 3.96 7.72 -0.33
C ASN A 79 2.85 7.93 0.71
N LEU A 80 2.88 9.02 1.47
CA LEU A 80 1.81 9.39 2.41
C LEU A 80 0.49 9.69 1.70
N GLN A 81 0.51 10.32 0.52
CA GLN A 81 -0.70 10.55 -0.27
C GLN A 81 -1.28 9.23 -0.80
N TYR A 82 -0.46 8.30 -1.30
CA TYR A 82 -0.89 6.98 -1.71
C TYR A 82 -1.50 6.20 -0.53
N LEU A 83 -0.81 6.21 0.62
CA LEU A 83 -1.30 5.57 1.85
C LEU A 83 -2.65 6.16 2.28
N SER A 84 -2.77 7.48 2.30
CA SER A 84 -4.03 8.17 2.63
C SER A 84 -5.17 7.77 1.69
N GLY A 85 -4.91 7.74 0.38
CA GLY A 85 -5.90 7.32 -0.61
C GLY A 85 -6.32 5.85 -0.43
N ALA A 86 -5.37 4.96 -0.19
CA ALA A 86 -5.64 3.54 0.05
C ALA A 86 -6.47 3.32 1.32
N ILE A 87 -6.13 3.98 2.43
CA ILE A 87 -6.89 3.91 3.69
C ILE A 87 -8.31 4.47 3.51
N HIS A 88 -8.45 5.60 2.83
CA HIS A 88 -9.77 6.19 2.57
C HIS A 88 -10.66 5.22 1.78
N ARG A 89 -10.12 4.64 0.71
CA ARG A 89 -10.86 3.67 -0.11
C ARG A 89 -11.16 2.38 0.64
N ALA A 90 -10.24 1.88 1.43
CA ALA A 90 -10.47 0.71 2.28
C ALA A 90 -11.62 0.93 3.26
N LYS A 91 -11.69 2.12 3.88
CA LYS A 91 -12.80 2.51 4.77
C LYS A 91 -14.15 2.51 4.06
N GLU A 92 -14.25 3.05 2.84
CA GLU A 92 -15.47 3.02 2.03
C GLU A 92 -15.91 1.58 1.71
N LEU A 93 -14.96 0.71 1.40
CA LEU A 93 -15.19 -0.69 1.08
C LEU A 93 -15.33 -1.57 2.33
N LYS A 94 -15.22 -0.99 3.52
CA LYS A 94 -15.22 -1.69 4.81
C LYS A 94 -14.14 -2.79 4.89
N LEU A 95 -12.99 -2.57 4.27
CA LEU A 95 -11.81 -3.43 4.38
C LEU A 95 -11.01 -3.05 5.62
N ASP A 96 -10.46 -4.04 6.30
CA ASP A 96 -9.48 -3.82 7.35
C ASP A 96 -8.08 -3.66 6.75
N VAL A 97 -7.25 -2.78 7.31
CA VAL A 97 -5.94 -2.42 6.75
C VAL A 97 -4.86 -2.67 7.79
N VAL A 98 -3.82 -3.41 7.38
CA VAL A 98 -2.57 -3.56 8.14
C VAL A 98 -1.47 -2.87 7.37
N THR A 99 -0.82 -1.90 8.00
CA THR A 99 0.35 -1.24 7.41
C THR A 99 1.62 -1.91 7.92
N LEU A 100 2.47 -2.34 6.99
CA LEU A 100 3.76 -2.98 7.26
C LEU A 100 4.85 -2.19 6.54
N PHE A 101 5.92 -1.91 7.25
CA PHE A 101 7.13 -1.39 6.64
C PHE A 101 8.01 -2.54 6.17
N PHE A 102 8.61 -2.39 4.99
CA PHE A 102 9.47 -3.41 4.42
C PHE A 102 10.60 -3.83 5.36
N SER A 103 11.18 -2.87 6.09
CA SER A 103 12.21 -3.13 7.11
C SER A 103 11.76 -4.04 8.25
N MET A 104 10.45 -4.14 8.52
CA MET A 104 9.92 -5.03 9.57
C MET A 104 9.85 -6.49 9.12
N VAL A 105 9.86 -6.74 7.82
CA VAL A 105 9.64 -8.07 7.23
C VAL A 105 10.79 -8.53 6.34
N ALA A 106 11.78 -7.68 6.11
CA ALA A 106 12.91 -7.94 5.21
C ALA A 106 13.77 -9.15 5.62
N ASP A 107 13.84 -9.42 6.92
CA ASP A 107 14.60 -10.56 7.47
C ASP A 107 13.76 -11.86 7.53
N MET A 108 12.47 -11.78 7.24
CA MET A 108 11.59 -12.96 7.21
C MET A 108 11.80 -13.74 5.91
N GLY A 109 11.88 -15.06 6.00
CA GLY A 109 11.76 -15.91 4.81
C GLY A 109 10.34 -15.89 4.24
N LEU A 110 10.19 -16.28 2.97
CA LEU A 110 8.89 -16.27 2.26
C LEU A 110 7.80 -17.05 3.02
N ASP A 111 8.13 -18.24 3.56
CA ASP A 111 7.19 -19.07 4.31
C ASP A 111 6.76 -18.42 5.63
N GLU A 112 7.69 -17.78 6.32
CA GLU A 112 7.43 -17.06 7.57
C GLU A 112 6.51 -15.86 7.33
N LEU A 113 6.82 -15.02 6.35
CA LEU A 113 5.96 -13.89 5.97
C LEU A 113 4.58 -14.35 5.53
N THR A 114 4.53 -15.39 4.70
CA THR A 114 3.25 -15.93 4.23
C THR A 114 2.40 -16.41 5.41
N SER A 115 3.00 -17.12 6.36
CA SER A 115 2.34 -17.58 7.57
C SER A 115 1.89 -16.42 8.47
N TYR A 116 2.74 -15.41 8.64
CA TYR A 116 2.44 -14.20 9.41
C TYR A 116 1.25 -13.44 8.82
N LEU A 117 1.23 -13.19 7.52
CA LEU A 117 0.13 -12.49 6.83
C LEU A 117 -1.17 -13.30 6.85
N LYS A 118 -1.10 -14.61 6.62
CA LYS A 118 -2.27 -15.50 6.70
C LYS A 118 -2.84 -15.59 8.11
N ALA A 119 -2.00 -15.63 9.15
CA ALA A 119 -2.43 -15.59 10.54
C ALA A 119 -3.20 -14.30 10.87
N GLN A 120 -2.91 -13.21 10.18
CA GLN A 120 -3.65 -11.95 10.29
C GLN A 120 -4.84 -11.85 9.35
N SER A 121 -5.20 -12.92 8.62
CA SER A 121 -6.29 -12.95 7.65
C SER A 121 -6.11 -11.97 6.49
N VAL A 122 -4.87 -11.67 6.11
CA VAL A 122 -4.57 -10.85 4.93
C VAL A 122 -4.89 -11.64 3.67
N GLU A 123 -5.68 -11.05 2.77
CA GLU A 123 -6.08 -11.64 1.49
C GLU A 123 -5.39 -10.96 0.29
N GLY A 124 -5.01 -9.69 0.46
CA GLY A 124 -4.36 -8.92 -0.58
C GLY A 124 -3.28 -8.00 -0.03
N ILE A 125 -2.35 -7.62 -0.89
CA ILE A 125 -1.22 -6.76 -0.57
C ILE A 125 -1.17 -5.61 -1.58
N ILE A 126 -1.00 -4.39 -1.10
CA ILE A 126 -0.61 -3.25 -1.93
C ILE A 126 0.83 -2.91 -1.56
N ALA A 127 1.75 -3.03 -2.52
CA ALA A 127 3.17 -2.80 -2.29
C ALA A 127 3.62 -1.50 -2.97
N TYR A 128 4.30 -0.66 -2.18
CA TYR A 128 4.84 0.63 -2.59
C TYR A 128 6.36 0.62 -2.55
N GLY A 129 6.99 1.28 -3.52
CA GLY A 129 8.43 1.49 -3.53
C GLY A 129 9.25 0.24 -3.91
N MET A 130 8.65 -0.69 -4.67
CA MET A 130 9.38 -1.83 -5.23
C MET A 130 10.51 -1.33 -6.14
N ASN A 131 11.67 -1.96 -6.04
CA ASN A 131 12.79 -1.74 -6.95
C ASN A 131 13.20 -3.03 -7.69
N GLU A 132 14.14 -2.90 -8.65
CA GLU A 132 14.58 -4.02 -9.49
C GLU A 132 15.32 -5.13 -8.72
N GLU A 133 15.87 -4.82 -7.54
CA GLU A 133 16.68 -5.73 -6.72
C GLU A 133 15.86 -6.40 -5.59
N ASP A 134 14.57 -6.12 -5.47
CA ASP A 134 13.72 -6.70 -4.40
C ASP A 134 13.38 -8.17 -4.68
N GLU A 135 14.34 -9.07 -4.48
CA GLU A 135 14.15 -10.53 -4.65
C GLU A 135 13.01 -11.04 -3.79
N PHE A 136 12.96 -10.63 -2.53
CA PHE A 136 11.90 -11.01 -1.60
C PHE A 136 10.50 -10.72 -2.15
N LEU A 137 10.28 -9.52 -2.72
CA LEU A 137 8.98 -9.17 -3.29
C LEU A 137 8.68 -9.95 -4.57
N ARG A 138 9.71 -10.25 -5.37
CA ARG A 138 9.56 -11.14 -6.53
C ARG A 138 9.17 -12.57 -6.13
N GLU A 139 9.79 -13.11 -5.09
CA GLU A 139 9.44 -14.43 -4.55
C GLU A 139 8.00 -14.45 -4.01
N LEU A 140 7.59 -13.39 -3.30
CA LEU A 140 6.22 -13.25 -2.81
C LEU A 140 5.20 -13.21 -3.96
N ILE A 141 5.49 -12.47 -5.03
CA ILE A 141 4.67 -12.43 -6.25
C ILE A 141 4.62 -13.82 -6.90
N ALA A 142 5.78 -14.43 -7.12
CA ALA A 142 5.90 -15.75 -7.76
C ALA A 142 5.19 -16.87 -6.97
N SER A 143 5.10 -16.74 -5.65
CA SER A 143 4.38 -17.70 -4.80
C SER A 143 2.89 -17.81 -5.12
N GLY A 144 2.29 -16.73 -5.66
CA GLY A 144 0.85 -16.65 -5.91
C GLY A 144 -0.03 -16.74 -4.66
N ALA A 145 0.57 -16.61 -3.46
CA ALA A 145 -0.12 -16.80 -2.18
C ALA A 145 -1.15 -15.70 -1.88
N PHE A 146 -0.99 -14.53 -2.48
CA PHE A 146 -1.84 -13.35 -2.28
C PHE A 146 -2.22 -12.69 -3.61
N LYS A 147 -3.29 -11.88 -3.59
CA LYS A 147 -3.54 -10.89 -4.63
C LYS A 147 -2.68 -9.67 -4.34
N ILE A 148 -1.90 -9.22 -5.33
CA ILE A 148 -0.93 -8.13 -5.13
C ILE A 148 -1.23 -7.00 -6.11
N VAL A 149 -1.18 -5.77 -5.60
CA VAL A 149 -1.16 -4.55 -6.41
C VAL A 149 0.16 -3.84 -6.17
N LEU A 150 0.91 -3.61 -7.23
CA LEU A 150 2.15 -2.84 -7.19
C LEU A 150 1.87 -1.39 -7.55
N VAL A 151 2.47 -0.46 -6.81
CA VAL A 151 2.41 0.96 -7.13
C VAL A 151 3.76 1.39 -7.73
N ASP A 152 3.69 2.07 -8.88
CA ASP A 152 4.85 2.57 -9.64
C ASP A 152 5.83 1.49 -10.12
N ALA A 153 5.38 0.23 -10.24
CA ALA A 153 6.16 -0.85 -10.83
C ALA A 153 5.34 -1.57 -11.91
N PRO A 154 5.75 -1.55 -13.19
CA PRO A 154 4.96 -2.07 -14.30
C PRO A 154 5.08 -3.60 -14.38
N TYR A 155 4.36 -4.31 -13.53
CA TYR A 155 4.31 -5.77 -13.52
C TYR A 155 2.87 -6.26 -13.39
N HIS A 156 2.51 -7.30 -14.15
CA HIS A 156 1.19 -7.94 -14.05
C HIS A 156 1.26 -9.43 -14.37
N ASP A 157 0.50 -10.20 -13.64
CA ASP A 157 0.22 -11.62 -13.89
C ASP A 157 -1.21 -11.97 -13.47
N ARG A 158 -1.51 -13.27 -13.28
CA ARG A 158 -2.85 -13.74 -12.87
C ARG A 158 -3.28 -13.21 -11.50
N ASN A 159 -2.35 -12.99 -10.57
CA ASN A 159 -2.59 -12.60 -9.19
C ASN A 159 -2.07 -11.21 -8.84
N THR A 160 -1.30 -10.60 -9.75
CA THR A 160 -0.65 -9.31 -9.54
C THR A 160 -1.07 -8.33 -10.62
N SER A 161 -1.40 -7.12 -10.22
CA SER A 161 -1.65 -5.98 -11.10
C SER A 161 -0.86 -4.77 -10.64
N SER A 162 -0.80 -3.73 -11.47
CA SER A 162 -0.05 -2.51 -11.17
C SER A 162 -0.93 -1.28 -11.34
N VAL A 163 -0.65 -0.27 -10.51
CA VAL A 163 -1.10 1.11 -10.70
C VAL A 163 0.15 1.94 -10.92
N TRP A 164 0.31 2.50 -12.11
CA TRP A 164 1.53 3.20 -12.51
C TRP A 164 1.24 4.29 -13.55
N ILE A 165 2.18 5.20 -13.70
CA ILE A 165 2.17 6.26 -14.70
C ILE A 165 3.16 5.86 -15.78
N ASP A 166 2.88 6.16 -17.06
CA ASP A 166 3.86 6.04 -18.14
C ASP A 166 4.98 7.08 -17.93
N GLN A 167 5.90 6.75 -17.03
CA GLN A 167 7.00 7.61 -16.61
C GLN A 167 7.93 7.93 -17.77
N LYS A 168 8.12 6.98 -18.69
CA LYS A 168 8.96 7.14 -19.87
C LYS A 168 8.40 8.24 -20.78
N ASN A 169 7.12 8.13 -21.13
CA ASN A 169 6.49 9.10 -22.01
C ASN A 169 6.30 10.45 -21.30
N ALA A 170 5.92 10.47 -20.03
CA ALA A 170 5.77 11.69 -19.25
C ALA A 170 7.10 12.47 -19.18
N GLN A 171 8.22 11.79 -18.93
CA GLN A 171 9.54 12.41 -18.91
C GLN A 171 9.97 12.91 -20.30
N TYR A 172 9.73 12.12 -21.34
CA TYR A 172 9.99 12.51 -22.72
C TYR A 172 9.24 13.79 -23.10
N GLU A 173 7.93 13.85 -22.88
CA GLU A 173 7.09 14.99 -23.26
C GLU A 173 7.47 16.26 -22.49
N ILE A 174 7.70 16.17 -21.19
CA ILE A 174 8.11 17.32 -20.36
C ILE A 174 9.48 17.84 -20.81
N ALA A 175 10.46 16.95 -20.97
CA ALA A 175 11.79 17.35 -21.39
C ALA A 175 11.79 17.94 -22.81
N LYS A 176 11.04 17.33 -23.74
CA LYS A 176 10.87 17.84 -25.11
C LYS A 176 10.32 19.26 -25.11
N LYS A 177 9.24 19.52 -24.35
CA LYS A 177 8.65 20.83 -24.24
C LYS A 177 9.62 21.87 -23.67
N THR A 178 10.42 21.48 -22.66
CA THR A 178 11.40 22.37 -22.03
C THR A 178 12.56 22.69 -22.96
N ILE A 179 13.10 21.66 -23.66
CA ILE A 179 14.26 21.81 -24.53
C ILE A 179 13.91 22.58 -25.81
N LEU A 180 12.78 22.29 -26.44
CA LEU A 180 12.32 23.00 -27.63
C LEU A 180 11.98 24.47 -27.37
N GLY A 181 11.74 24.86 -26.11
CA GLY A 181 11.64 26.24 -25.69
C GLY A 181 12.98 26.99 -25.67
N ASN A 182 14.10 26.29 -25.90
CA ASN A 182 15.46 26.85 -25.92
C ASN A 182 16.20 26.36 -27.17
N GLU A 183 16.11 27.14 -28.25
CA GLU A 183 16.65 26.81 -29.60
C GLU A 183 18.17 26.54 -29.64
N SER A 184 18.93 26.92 -28.61
CA SER A 184 20.39 26.72 -28.54
C SER A 184 20.82 25.55 -27.68
N CYS A 185 19.88 24.76 -27.16
CA CYS A 185 20.20 23.62 -26.28
C CYS A 185 20.77 22.44 -27.06
N THR A 186 22.06 22.15 -26.86
CA THR A 186 22.74 20.98 -27.46
C THR A 186 23.24 19.99 -26.41
N LYS A 187 23.29 20.39 -25.14
CA LYS A 187 23.77 19.58 -24.01
C LYS A 187 22.78 19.60 -22.88
N VAL A 188 22.51 18.44 -22.30
CA VAL A 188 21.56 18.26 -21.19
C VAL A 188 22.21 17.45 -20.08
N LEU A 189 22.19 17.99 -18.87
CA LEU A 189 22.45 17.25 -17.64
C LEU A 189 21.11 16.82 -17.06
N TYR A 190 20.92 15.51 -16.92
CA TYR A 190 19.75 14.93 -16.26
C TYR A 190 20.13 14.38 -14.90
N ILE A 191 19.67 15.02 -13.83
CA ILE A 191 19.85 14.54 -12.46
C ILE A 191 18.70 13.59 -12.15
N ALA A 192 19.01 12.30 -12.16
CA ALA A 192 18.06 11.21 -11.95
C ALA A 192 17.86 10.91 -10.45
N GLY A 193 16.80 10.15 -10.14
CA GLY A 193 16.56 9.62 -8.79
C GLY A 193 17.47 8.46 -8.42
N ASP A 194 16.99 7.57 -7.54
CA ASP A 194 17.70 6.35 -7.16
C ASP A 194 17.86 5.40 -8.38
N LYS A 195 19.08 4.90 -8.54
CA LYS A 195 19.48 4.04 -9.67
C LYS A 195 18.68 2.72 -9.73
N LYS A 196 18.22 2.21 -8.61
CA LYS A 196 17.51 0.93 -8.48
C LYS A 196 15.98 1.07 -8.70
N SER A 197 15.47 2.29 -8.72
CA SER A 197 14.05 2.56 -8.87
C SER A 197 13.56 2.32 -10.30
N PHE A 198 12.48 1.57 -10.48
CA PHE A 198 11.79 1.42 -11.77
C PHE A 198 11.42 2.77 -12.39
N VAL A 199 10.91 3.70 -11.56
CA VAL A 199 10.53 5.05 -12.00
C VAL A 199 11.73 5.79 -12.60
N THR A 200 12.90 5.67 -11.97
CA THR A 200 14.14 6.29 -12.46
C THR A 200 14.57 5.69 -13.79
N GLY A 201 14.54 4.36 -13.90
CA GLY A 201 14.89 3.65 -15.14
C GLY A 201 14.00 4.07 -16.32
N GLU A 202 12.68 4.11 -16.10
CA GLU A 202 11.70 4.55 -17.10
C GLU A 202 11.92 6.02 -17.52
N ARG A 203 12.14 6.92 -16.57
CA ARG A 203 12.42 8.34 -16.87
C ARG A 203 13.72 8.52 -17.65
N ILE A 204 14.77 7.79 -17.30
CA ILE A 204 16.03 7.77 -18.05
C ILE A 204 15.78 7.28 -19.49
N ALA A 205 14.97 6.23 -19.69
CA ALA A 205 14.61 5.77 -21.02
C ALA A 205 13.89 6.85 -21.84
N GLY A 206 13.04 7.66 -21.22
CA GLY A 206 12.40 8.82 -21.84
C GLY A 206 13.41 9.90 -22.27
N MET A 207 14.36 10.21 -21.39
CA MET A 207 15.44 11.18 -21.70
C MET A 207 16.34 10.70 -22.81
N LYS A 208 16.75 9.44 -22.80
CA LYS A 208 17.59 8.84 -23.86
C LYS A 208 16.89 8.90 -25.22
N LYS A 209 15.60 8.53 -25.28
CA LYS A 209 14.81 8.62 -26.51
C LYS A 209 14.80 10.05 -27.07
N LEU A 210 14.62 11.05 -26.20
CA LEU A 210 14.61 12.45 -26.62
C LEU A 210 15.99 12.92 -27.09
N ALA A 211 17.05 12.52 -26.38
CA ALA A 211 18.41 12.89 -26.73
C ALA A 211 18.82 12.31 -28.12
N GLU A 212 18.41 11.09 -28.43
CA GLU A 212 18.59 10.49 -29.76
C GLU A 212 17.80 11.24 -30.83
N GLU A 213 16.52 11.58 -30.57
CA GLU A 213 15.66 12.30 -31.53
C GLU A 213 16.20 13.69 -31.87
N LEU A 214 16.71 14.41 -30.89
CA LEU A 214 17.17 15.79 -31.05
C LEU A 214 18.70 15.92 -31.21
N ALA A 215 19.43 14.81 -31.29
CA ALA A 215 20.91 14.75 -31.37
C ALA A 215 21.60 15.53 -30.22
N LEU A 216 21.10 15.39 -28.98
CA LEU A 216 21.63 16.07 -27.79
C LEU A 216 22.75 15.26 -27.13
N GLU A 217 23.73 15.96 -26.58
CA GLU A 217 24.70 15.37 -25.65
C GLU A 217 24.03 15.25 -24.27
N LEU A 218 23.70 14.01 -23.84
CA LEU A 218 23.02 13.70 -22.58
C LEU A 218 24.01 13.14 -21.56
N THR A 219 24.17 13.85 -20.46
CA THR A 219 24.85 13.36 -19.24
C THR A 219 23.81 13.00 -18.20
N ILE A 220 23.96 11.83 -17.54
CA ILE A 220 23.06 11.35 -16.51
C ILE A 220 23.84 11.20 -15.22
N GLU A 221 23.37 11.87 -14.16
CA GLU A 221 23.90 11.75 -12.82
C GLU A 221 22.78 11.36 -11.85
N TYR A 222 23.13 10.76 -10.70
CA TYR A 222 22.14 10.24 -9.75
C TYR A 222 22.14 11.07 -8.48
N GLY A 223 21.08 11.87 -8.29
CA GLY A 223 20.84 12.69 -7.11
C GLY A 223 20.09 11.97 -6.00
N ASP A 224 19.62 10.70 -6.23
CA ASP A 224 18.91 9.83 -5.26
C ASP A 224 17.73 10.53 -4.56
N PHE A 225 17.01 11.38 -5.29
CA PHE A 225 15.93 12.23 -4.77
C PHE A 225 16.35 13.15 -3.60
N SER A 226 17.66 13.37 -3.41
CA SER A 226 18.23 14.21 -2.35
C SER A 226 18.65 15.57 -2.90
N GLU A 227 18.07 16.64 -2.35
CA GLU A 227 18.48 18.01 -2.71
C GLU A 227 19.97 18.25 -2.43
N LYS A 228 20.47 17.74 -1.29
CA LYS A 228 21.87 17.88 -0.93
C LYS A 228 22.78 17.22 -1.97
N LYS A 229 22.49 15.97 -2.33
CA LYS A 229 23.28 15.23 -3.32
C LYS A 229 23.21 15.87 -4.70
N ALA A 230 22.03 16.33 -5.12
CA ALA A 230 21.87 17.02 -6.39
C ALA A 230 22.63 18.37 -6.48
N ARG A 231 22.91 19.01 -5.33
CA ARG A 231 23.73 20.23 -5.26
C ARG A 231 25.24 19.95 -5.31
N GLU A 232 25.67 18.75 -4.99
CA GLU A 232 27.06 18.31 -4.98
C GLU A 232 27.52 17.80 -6.36
N LEU A 233 26.58 17.54 -7.29
CA LEU A 233 26.79 17.16 -8.68
C LEU A 233 27.02 18.36 -9.57
#